data_b1eb99e30a9bb515253fbe4b0c2708c3
#
_entry.id   b1eb99e30a9bb515253fbe4b0c2708c3
#
_cell.length_a   1.000
_cell.length_b   1.000
_cell.length_c   1.000
_cell.angle_alpha   90.00
_cell.angle_beta   90.00
_cell.angle_gamma   90.00
#
_symmetry.space_group_name_H-M   'P 1'
#
loop_
_entity.id
_entity.type
_entity.pdbx_description
1 polymer ?
#
loop_
_entity_poly.entity_id
_entity_poly.type
_entity_poly.pdbx_seq_one_letter_code
_entity_poly.pdbx_strand_id
1 'polypeptide(L)'
;ALKVAPRGRVAIVTKKSRADSNTNWAQGGIAAVTSREDSVEMHVRDTLTAGAGLCREDIVRTIIAEGPERIQELMELGAKFSERELPDGNGKELDLTKEGGHSKRRVLHAKDATGAEIERALLDAIAREPNITVLENHFAVDLITTQKLGYVGPNRCLGIYVLNKASGQVETFAAPVIVLATGGCGKVYLYTTNPDIATGDGVAMAYRAGAPVANMEFMQFHPTCLFHPKER
;
A
#
# COMPACT_ATOMS: atom_id res chain seq x y z
N ALA A 1 11.25 -1.23 -0.42
CA ALA A 1 12.32 -1.62 -1.32
C ALA A 1 13.37 -0.50 -1.43
N LEU A 2 13.05 0.68 -1.96
CA LEU A 2 13.99 1.79 -2.18
C LEU A 2 14.79 2.19 -0.93
N LYS A 3 14.16 2.28 0.26
CA LYS A 3 14.86 2.61 1.52
C LYS A 3 15.80 1.51 2.04
N VAL A 4 15.65 0.29 1.57
CA VAL A 4 16.47 -0.88 1.99
C VAL A 4 17.58 -1.16 0.97
N ALA A 5 17.36 -0.87 -0.29
CA ALA A 5 18.30 -1.14 -1.39
C ALA A 5 19.73 -0.61 -1.16
N PRO A 6 19.97 0.56 -0.53
CA PRO A 6 21.32 1.01 -0.19
C PRO A 6 22.06 0.12 0.83
N ARG A 7 21.33 -0.76 1.54
CA ARG A 7 21.89 -1.64 2.58
C ARG A 7 22.00 -3.10 2.14
N GLY A 8 21.44 -3.46 0.99
CA GLY A 8 21.48 -4.84 0.51
C GLY A 8 20.54 -5.12 -0.65
N ARG A 9 20.62 -6.34 -1.16
CA ARG A 9 19.78 -6.78 -2.27
C ARG A 9 18.33 -6.96 -1.81
N VAL A 10 17.38 -6.56 -2.65
CA VAL A 10 15.95 -6.66 -2.41
C VAL A 10 15.30 -7.41 -3.58
N ALA A 11 14.50 -8.42 -3.27
CA ALA A 11 13.62 -9.05 -4.25
C ALA A 11 12.17 -8.62 -4.00
N ILE A 12 11.51 -8.11 -5.03
CA ILE A 12 10.07 -7.83 -5.04
C ILE A 12 9.39 -8.95 -5.81
N VAL A 13 8.50 -9.67 -5.15
CA VAL A 13 7.75 -10.78 -5.75
C VAL A 13 6.32 -10.34 -6.01
N THR A 14 5.86 -10.46 -7.25
CA THR A 14 4.47 -10.15 -7.63
C THR A 14 3.88 -11.22 -8.52
N LYS A 15 2.64 -11.61 -8.25
CA LYS A 15 1.97 -12.75 -8.90
C LYS A 15 1.48 -12.49 -10.33
N LYS A 16 1.47 -11.21 -10.75
CA LYS A 16 1.21 -10.78 -12.13
C LYS A 16 2.30 -9.80 -12.58
N SER A 17 1.98 -8.89 -13.50
CA SER A 17 2.88 -7.80 -13.85
C SER A 17 3.04 -6.82 -12.68
N ARG A 18 4.12 -6.05 -12.68
CA ARG A 18 4.42 -5.08 -11.61
C ARG A 18 3.38 -3.97 -11.49
N ALA A 19 2.68 -3.66 -12.57
CA ALA A 19 1.61 -2.67 -12.62
C ALA A 19 0.23 -3.25 -12.25
N ASP A 20 0.09 -4.57 -12.10
CA ASP A 20 -1.14 -5.19 -11.62
C ASP A 20 -1.20 -5.09 -10.08
N SER A 21 -1.65 -3.97 -9.57
CA SER A 21 -1.78 -3.72 -8.14
C SER A 21 -3.10 -3.04 -7.79
N ASN A 22 -3.52 -3.11 -6.52
CA ASN A 22 -4.63 -2.30 -6.03
C ASN A 22 -4.31 -0.81 -6.12
N THR A 23 -3.03 -0.44 -5.97
CA THR A 23 -2.57 0.95 -6.04
C THR A 23 -2.87 1.55 -7.40
N ASN A 24 -2.62 0.82 -8.48
CA ASN A 24 -2.88 1.32 -9.85
C ASN A 24 -4.36 1.67 -10.10
N TRP A 25 -5.28 1.03 -9.38
CA TRP A 25 -6.71 1.26 -9.50
C TRP A 25 -7.26 2.25 -8.47
N ALA A 26 -6.44 2.74 -7.56
CA ALA A 26 -6.87 3.69 -6.53
C ALA A 26 -7.15 5.07 -7.14
N GLN A 27 -8.40 5.52 -7.05
CA GLN A 27 -8.86 6.80 -7.58
C GLN A 27 -8.74 7.93 -6.57
N GLY A 28 -8.92 7.62 -5.28
CA GLY A 28 -8.84 8.59 -4.19
C GLY A 28 -7.49 9.30 -4.10
N GLY A 29 -7.24 9.96 -2.98
CA GLY A 29 -6.01 10.69 -2.76
C GLY A 29 -5.27 10.22 -1.51
N ILE A 30 -4.26 10.99 -1.13
CA ILE A 30 -3.51 10.80 0.10
C ILE A 30 -3.79 11.98 1.04
N ALA A 31 -4.29 11.70 2.24
CA ALA A 31 -4.50 12.70 3.25
C ALA A 31 -3.19 13.03 3.98
N ALA A 32 -2.74 14.27 3.88
CA ALA A 32 -1.58 14.77 4.62
C ALA A 32 -1.71 16.27 4.93
N VAL A 33 -1.12 16.70 6.04
CA VAL A 33 -1.12 18.09 6.46
C VAL A 33 -0.06 18.86 5.67
N THR A 34 -0.46 19.46 4.55
CA THR A 34 0.42 20.25 3.66
C THR A 34 0.00 21.72 3.57
N SER A 35 -1.17 22.07 4.05
CA SER A 35 -1.69 23.45 4.08
C SER A 35 -1.42 24.14 5.41
N ARG A 36 -1.21 25.46 5.37
CA ARG A 36 -1.09 26.32 6.58
C ARG A 36 -2.38 26.44 7.37
N GLU A 37 -3.52 26.16 6.77
CA GLU A 37 -4.84 26.20 7.40
C GLU A 37 -5.18 24.93 8.18
N ASP A 38 -4.33 23.91 8.08
CA ASP A 38 -4.49 22.60 8.70
C ASP A 38 -3.39 22.34 9.75
N SER A 39 -3.59 21.33 10.59
CA SER A 39 -2.60 20.90 11.57
C SER A 39 -2.67 19.40 11.83
N VAL A 40 -1.55 18.83 12.29
CA VAL A 40 -1.47 17.44 12.73
C VAL A 40 -2.57 17.15 13.75
N GLU A 41 -2.80 18.04 14.70
CA GLU A 41 -3.81 17.87 15.75
C GLU A 41 -5.24 17.82 15.20
N MET A 42 -5.56 18.65 14.19
CA MET A 42 -6.87 18.59 13.53
C MET A 42 -7.06 17.29 12.78
N HIS A 43 -6.03 16.80 12.07
CA HIS A 43 -6.11 15.53 11.35
C HIS A 43 -6.21 14.35 12.32
N VAL A 44 -5.47 14.35 13.43
CA VAL A 44 -5.59 13.35 14.50
C VAL A 44 -7.01 13.29 15.04
N ARG A 45 -7.59 14.46 15.37
CA ARG A 45 -8.97 14.55 15.88
C ARG A 45 -9.99 13.98 14.89
N ASP A 46 -9.89 14.36 13.62
CA ASP A 46 -10.76 13.84 12.55
C ASP A 46 -10.67 12.32 12.46
N THR A 47 -9.45 11.78 12.50
CA THR A 47 -9.20 10.33 12.42
C THR A 47 -9.77 9.59 13.63
N LEU A 48 -9.56 10.11 14.84
CA LEU A 48 -10.11 9.49 16.07
C LEU A 48 -11.63 9.53 16.09
N THR A 49 -12.22 10.62 15.59
CA THR A 49 -13.68 10.78 15.46
C THR A 49 -14.24 9.75 14.47
N ALA A 50 -13.64 9.64 13.29
CA ALA A 50 -14.06 8.66 12.27
C ALA A 50 -13.86 7.20 12.73
N GLY A 51 -12.82 6.95 13.51
CA GLY A 51 -12.51 5.63 14.05
C GLY A 51 -13.38 5.17 15.21
N ALA A 52 -14.26 6.05 15.72
CA ALA A 52 -15.31 5.71 16.70
C ALA A 52 -14.81 4.90 17.91
N GLY A 53 -13.65 5.22 18.44
CA GLY A 53 -13.05 4.55 19.62
C GLY A 53 -12.22 3.29 19.32
N LEU A 54 -12.08 2.88 18.05
CA LEU A 54 -11.28 1.72 17.66
C LEU A 54 -9.80 2.06 17.37
N CYS A 55 -9.49 3.34 17.31
CA CYS A 55 -8.12 3.78 17.01
C CYS A 55 -7.20 3.68 18.24
N ARG A 56 -5.96 3.36 17.98
CA ARG A 56 -4.85 3.59 18.90
C ARG A 56 -4.29 4.99 18.64
N GLU A 57 -4.54 5.92 19.55
CA GLU A 57 -4.18 7.34 19.38
C GLU A 57 -2.68 7.55 19.19
N ASP A 58 -1.83 6.84 19.91
CA ASP A 58 -0.37 6.88 19.79
C ASP A 58 0.09 6.57 18.36
N ILE A 59 -0.51 5.57 17.73
CA ILE A 59 -0.21 5.18 16.35
C ILE A 59 -0.75 6.20 15.36
N VAL A 60 -1.99 6.68 15.56
CA VAL A 60 -2.59 7.72 14.71
C VAL A 60 -1.72 8.96 14.68
N ARG A 61 -1.25 9.43 15.83
CA ARG A 61 -0.35 10.58 15.94
C ARG A 61 0.95 10.39 15.19
N THR A 62 1.58 9.22 15.36
CA THR A 62 2.83 8.89 14.66
C THR A 62 2.65 8.93 13.13
N ILE A 63 1.64 8.24 12.62
CA ILE A 63 1.39 8.14 11.17
C ILE A 63 1.07 9.51 10.57
N ILE A 64 0.19 10.28 11.22
CA ILE A 64 -0.22 11.59 10.70
C ILE A 64 0.94 12.59 10.73
N ALA A 65 1.75 12.58 11.79
CA ALA A 65 2.90 13.47 11.90
C ALA A 65 3.96 13.21 10.81
N GLU A 66 4.14 11.96 10.39
CA GLU A 66 5.06 11.59 9.31
C GLU A 66 4.50 11.92 7.90
N GLY A 67 3.20 12.10 7.76
CA GLY A 67 2.52 12.27 6.47
C GLY A 67 3.15 13.29 5.54
N PRO A 68 3.40 14.55 5.98
CA PRO A 68 3.99 15.59 5.14
C PRO A 68 5.35 15.20 4.56
N GLU A 69 6.23 14.61 5.37
CA GLU A 69 7.54 14.15 4.93
C GLU A 69 7.43 13.01 3.90
N ARG A 70 6.49 12.09 4.10
CA ARG A 70 6.26 10.98 3.14
C ARG A 70 5.73 11.49 1.80
N ILE A 71 4.91 12.52 1.79
CA ILE A 71 4.46 13.18 0.56
C ILE A 71 5.64 13.84 -0.16
N GLN A 72 6.48 14.55 0.57
CA GLN A 72 7.67 15.17 -0.01
C GLN A 72 8.59 14.12 -0.66
N GLU A 73 8.83 13.00 0.01
CA GLU A 73 9.61 11.88 -0.55
C GLU A 73 9.00 11.35 -1.86
N LEU A 74 7.67 11.21 -1.94
CA LEU A 74 7.01 10.77 -3.17
C LEU A 74 7.21 11.76 -4.31
N MET A 75 7.14 13.05 -4.02
CA MET A 75 7.39 14.11 -5.02
C MET A 75 8.86 14.10 -5.48
N GLU A 76 9.81 13.90 -4.59
CA GLU A 76 11.23 13.74 -4.91
C GLU A 76 11.51 12.50 -5.76
N LEU A 77 10.74 11.43 -5.58
CA LEU A 77 10.77 10.23 -6.43
C LEU A 77 10.10 10.45 -7.79
N GLY A 78 9.46 11.61 -7.99
CA GLY A 78 8.88 12.02 -9.25
C GLY A 78 7.36 11.87 -9.35
N ALA A 79 6.65 11.66 -8.24
CA ALA A 79 5.19 11.70 -8.22
C ALA A 79 4.69 13.13 -8.44
N LYS A 80 3.69 13.29 -9.32
CA LYS A 80 3.13 14.58 -9.69
C LYS A 80 1.69 14.67 -9.21
N PHE A 81 1.47 15.47 -8.17
CA PHE A 81 0.13 15.79 -7.69
C PHE A 81 -0.47 16.97 -8.46
N SER A 82 -1.79 17.06 -8.46
CA SER A 82 -2.51 18.18 -9.07
C SER A 82 -2.18 19.49 -8.36
N GLU A 83 -2.02 20.55 -9.15
CA GLU A 83 -1.74 21.90 -8.69
C GLU A 83 -2.84 22.85 -9.16
N ARG A 84 -3.09 23.89 -8.41
CA ARG A 84 -3.93 25.03 -8.81
C ARG A 84 -3.15 26.32 -8.75
N GLU A 85 -3.58 27.31 -9.51
CA GLU A 85 -3.00 28.66 -9.45
C GLU A 85 -3.36 29.35 -8.12
N LEU A 86 -2.41 30.07 -7.56
CA LEU A 86 -2.66 30.91 -6.41
C LEU A 86 -3.66 32.03 -6.78
N PRO A 87 -4.52 32.46 -5.82
CA PRO A 87 -5.53 33.50 -6.09
C PRO A 87 -4.94 34.83 -6.56
N ASP A 88 -3.68 35.12 -6.21
CA ASP A 88 -2.94 36.32 -6.61
C ASP A 88 -2.22 36.18 -7.97
N GLY A 89 -2.29 35.01 -8.60
CA GLY A 89 -1.63 34.70 -9.87
C GLY A 89 -0.11 34.53 -9.78
N ASN A 90 0.48 34.56 -8.60
CA ASN A 90 1.94 34.56 -8.40
C ASN A 90 2.53 33.19 -8.13
N GLY A 91 1.95 32.12 -8.65
CA GLY A 91 2.48 30.78 -8.53
C GLY A 91 1.41 29.70 -8.45
N LYS A 92 1.85 28.49 -8.11
CA LYS A 92 0.99 27.32 -7.96
C LYS A 92 1.13 26.74 -6.56
N GLU A 93 0.08 26.13 -6.09
CA GLU A 93 0.05 25.33 -4.87
C GLU A 93 -0.62 23.97 -5.14
N LEU A 94 -0.43 23.00 -4.24
CA LEU A 94 -1.11 21.72 -4.32
C LEU A 94 -2.63 21.91 -4.28
N ASP A 95 -3.33 21.30 -5.24
CA ASP A 95 -4.78 21.28 -5.21
C ASP A 95 -5.24 20.20 -4.24
N LEU A 96 -5.85 20.63 -3.13
CA LEU A 96 -6.28 19.76 -2.06
C LEU A 96 -7.79 19.60 -2.08
N THR A 97 -8.27 18.38 -2.01
CA THR A 97 -9.68 18.06 -1.86
C THR A 97 -10.05 17.77 -0.41
N LYS A 98 -11.34 17.81 -0.14
CA LYS A 98 -11.92 17.45 1.17
C LYS A 98 -12.88 16.28 0.95
N GLU A 99 -12.58 15.18 1.59
CA GLU A 99 -13.43 14.00 1.59
C GLU A 99 -14.18 13.84 2.92
N GLY A 100 -15.09 12.88 2.99
CA GLY A 100 -15.83 12.57 4.20
C GLY A 100 -14.93 12.28 5.40
N GLY A 101 -15.33 12.73 6.59
CA GLY A 101 -14.55 12.59 7.83
C GLY A 101 -13.47 13.63 8.03
N HIS A 102 -13.09 14.41 7.00
CA HIS A 102 -12.07 15.46 7.13
C HIS A 102 -12.70 16.84 7.44
N SER A 103 -12.19 17.54 8.42
CA SER A 103 -12.58 18.94 8.72
C SER A 103 -11.92 19.95 7.79
N LYS A 104 -10.77 19.61 7.20
CA LYS A 104 -9.98 20.47 6.31
C LYS A 104 -9.74 19.82 4.94
N ARG A 105 -9.38 20.65 3.94
CA ARG A 105 -8.85 20.17 2.67
C ARG A 105 -7.42 19.71 2.89
N ARG A 106 -7.16 18.41 2.78
CA ARG A 106 -5.83 17.82 3.00
C ARG A 106 -5.54 16.61 2.11
N VAL A 107 -6.45 16.30 1.19
CA VAL A 107 -6.31 15.13 0.34
C VAL A 107 -5.64 15.56 -0.96
N LEU A 108 -4.38 15.13 -1.13
CA LEU A 108 -3.63 15.30 -2.37
C LEU A 108 -4.12 14.29 -3.40
N HIS A 109 -4.22 14.69 -4.64
CA HIS A 109 -4.68 13.83 -5.73
C HIS A 109 -3.90 14.09 -7.03
N ALA A 110 -3.95 13.15 -7.95
CA ALA A 110 -3.46 13.30 -9.32
C ALA A 110 -4.62 13.00 -10.28
N LYS A 111 -5.48 14.01 -10.50
CA LYS A 111 -6.77 13.87 -11.19
C LYS A 111 -7.56 12.70 -10.56
N ASP A 112 -8.07 11.77 -11.37
CA ASP A 112 -8.83 10.59 -10.92
C ASP A 112 -7.98 9.31 -10.90
N ALA A 113 -6.66 9.44 -10.90
CA ALA A 113 -5.73 8.32 -11.03
C ALA A 113 -4.52 8.46 -10.09
N THR A 114 -4.76 8.89 -8.86
CA THR A 114 -3.70 9.15 -7.87
C THR A 114 -2.82 7.92 -7.64
N GLY A 115 -3.44 6.75 -7.51
CA GLY A 115 -2.69 5.51 -7.32
C GLY A 115 -1.79 5.16 -8.50
N ALA A 116 -2.28 5.30 -9.74
CA ALA A 116 -1.50 5.04 -10.94
C ALA A 116 -0.29 5.98 -11.06
N GLU A 117 -0.42 7.25 -10.69
CA GLU A 117 0.70 8.20 -10.70
C GLU A 117 1.76 7.85 -9.66
N ILE A 118 1.33 7.49 -8.43
CA ILE A 118 2.25 7.06 -7.38
C ILE A 118 2.99 5.79 -7.80
N GLU A 119 2.26 4.82 -8.33
CA GLU A 119 2.85 3.57 -8.80
C GLU A 119 3.84 3.81 -9.94
N ARG A 120 3.51 4.65 -10.92
CA ARG A 120 4.42 5.04 -11.99
C ARG A 120 5.74 5.59 -11.43
N ALA A 121 5.66 6.57 -10.52
CA ALA A 121 6.84 7.20 -9.95
C ALA A 121 7.72 6.18 -9.17
N LEU A 122 7.09 5.32 -8.38
CA LEU A 122 7.79 4.28 -7.63
C LEU A 122 8.42 3.22 -8.54
N LEU A 123 7.72 2.77 -9.58
CA LEU A 123 8.25 1.81 -10.55
C LEU A 123 9.42 2.39 -11.35
N ASP A 124 9.34 3.66 -11.74
CA ASP A 124 10.44 4.37 -12.39
C ASP A 124 11.67 4.50 -11.48
N ALA A 125 11.47 4.75 -10.18
CA ALA A 125 12.55 4.80 -9.20
C ALA A 125 13.17 3.41 -8.98
N ILE A 126 12.36 2.37 -8.87
CA ILE A 126 12.79 0.98 -8.73
C ILE A 126 13.62 0.52 -9.95
N ALA A 127 13.21 0.91 -11.16
CA ALA A 127 13.90 0.53 -12.39
C ALA A 127 15.34 1.08 -12.47
N ARG A 128 15.64 2.15 -11.75
CA ARG A 128 16.97 2.76 -11.67
C ARG A 128 17.85 2.21 -10.53
N GLU A 129 17.27 1.38 -9.66
CA GLU A 129 17.97 0.88 -8.46
C GLU A 129 18.54 -0.54 -8.72
N PRO A 130 19.86 -0.69 -8.87
CA PRO A 130 20.49 -1.96 -9.26
C PRO A 130 20.37 -3.06 -8.19
N ASN A 131 20.13 -2.68 -6.94
CA ASN A 131 19.98 -3.62 -5.84
C ASN A 131 18.56 -4.16 -5.69
N ILE A 132 17.61 -3.75 -6.57
CA ILE A 132 16.24 -4.25 -6.55
C ILE A 132 16.00 -5.14 -7.78
N THR A 133 15.56 -6.37 -7.53
CA THR A 133 15.09 -7.29 -8.57
C THR A 133 13.58 -7.46 -8.44
N VAL A 134 12.85 -7.22 -9.52
CA VAL A 134 11.39 -7.46 -9.56
C VAL A 134 11.11 -8.78 -10.27
N LEU A 135 10.48 -9.69 -9.56
CA LEU A 135 10.08 -11.01 -10.03
C LEU A 135 8.58 -11.00 -10.35
N GLU A 136 8.26 -10.71 -11.59
CA GLU A 136 6.88 -10.73 -12.11
C GLU A 136 6.43 -12.15 -12.40
N ASN A 137 5.12 -12.41 -12.34
CA ASN A 137 4.53 -13.72 -12.52
C ASN A 137 5.09 -14.78 -11.55
N HIS A 138 5.44 -14.33 -10.35
CA HIS A 138 5.91 -15.17 -9.26
C HIS A 138 4.91 -15.09 -8.10
N PHE A 139 4.36 -16.23 -7.72
CA PHE A 139 3.34 -16.32 -6.69
C PHE A 139 3.95 -16.74 -5.36
N ALA A 140 3.84 -15.88 -4.34
CA ALA A 140 4.26 -16.19 -2.98
C ALA A 140 3.31 -17.24 -2.38
N VAL A 141 3.83 -18.45 -2.14
CA VAL A 141 3.03 -19.60 -1.70
C VAL A 141 2.90 -19.64 -0.19
N ASP A 142 4.05 -19.60 0.52
CA ASP A 142 4.04 -19.66 1.97
C ASP A 142 5.36 -19.17 2.58
N LEU A 143 5.29 -18.72 3.85
CA LEU A 143 6.47 -18.34 4.62
C LEU A 143 7.21 -19.57 5.13
N ILE A 144 8.53 -19.53 5.08
CA ILE A 144 9.42 -20.51 5.70
C ILE A 144 9.73 -20.04 7.10
N THR A 145 9.31 -20.80 8.10
CA THR A 145 9.56 -20.47 9.51
C THR A 145 10.31 -21.59 10.20
N THR A 146 11.03 -21.24 11.28
CA THR A 146 11.74 -22.24 12.10
C THR A 146 10.80 -23.31 12.61
N GLN A 147 9.58 -22.94 13.04
CA GLN A 147 8.58 -23.89 13.54
C GLN A 147 8.13 -24.88 12.44
N LYS A 148 7.88 -24.41 11.21
CA LYS A 148 7.49 -25.28 10.09
C LYS A 148 8.60 -26.26 9.69
N LEU A 149 9.86 -25.91 9.94
CA LEU A 149 11.01 -26.76 9.69
C LEU A 149 11.33 -27.68 10.88
N GLY A 150 10.53 -27.66 11.95
CA GLY A 150 10.71 -28.52 13.12
C GLY A 150 11.79 -28.06 14.10
N TYR A 151 12.29 -26.82 13.99
CA TYR A 151 13.24 -26.29 14.96
C TYR A 151 12.55 -25.95 16.29
N VAL A 152 13.22 -26.24 17.37
CA VAL A 152 12.79 -25.88 18.72
C VAL A 152 13.26 -24.45 19.03
N GLY A 153 12.39 -23.65 19.67
CA GLY A 153 12.69 -22.29 20.10
C GLY A 153 11.75 -21.24 19.47
N PRO A 154 12.12 -19.96 19.52
CA PRO A 154 11.29 -18.90 18.97
C PRO A 154 11.00 -19.08 17.47
N ASN A 155 9.74 -18.91 17.09
CA ASN A 155 9.36 -18.96 15.68
C ASN A 155 9.91 -17.74 14.93
N ARG A 156 10.76 -17.97 13.91
CA ARG A 156 11.39 -16.95 13.09
C ARG A 156 11.09 -17.21 11.63
N CYS A 157 10.86 -16.15 10.87
CA CYS A 157 10.78 -16.21 9.41
C CYS A 157 12.20 -16.28 8.84
N LEU A 158 12.44 -17.25 7.97
CA LEU A 158 13.73 -17.51 7.32
C LEU A 158 13.70 -17.24 5.81
N GLY A 159 12.51 -17.12 5.25
CA GLY A 159 12.34 -16.98 3.81
C GLY A 159 10.90 -17.21 3.37
N ILE A 160 10.77 -17.46 2.07
CA ILE A 160 9.47 -17.65 1.42
C ILE A 160 9.59 -18.68 0.28
N TYR A 161 8.56 -19.51 0.11
CA TYR A 161 8.36 -20.31 -1.08
C TYR A 161 7.61 -19.51 -2.14
N VAL A 162 8.13 -19.54 -3.36
CA VAL A 162 7.60 -18.77 -4.47
C VAL A 162 7.43 -19.67 -5.69
N LEU A 163 6.23 -19.75 -6.23
CA LEU A 163 5.94 -20.41 -7.48
C LEU A 163 6.31 -19.51 -8.65
N ASN A 164 7.27 -19.91 -9.44
CA ASN A 164 7.55 -19.33 -10.75
C ASN A 164 6.53 -19.88 -11.75
N LYS A 165 5.60 -19.01 -12.19
CA LYS A 165 4.47 -19.44 -13.05
C LYS A 165 4.92 -19.84 -14.46
N ALA A 166 6.06 -19.36 -14.93
CA ALA A 166 6.57 -19.70 -16.26
C ALA A 166 7.17 -21.13 -16.29
N SER A 167 7.92 -21.49 -15.25
CA SER A 167 8.55 -22.81 -15.14
C SER A 167 7.66 -23.85 -14.44
N GLY A 168 6.65 -23.42 -13.70
CA GLY A 168 5.85 -24.29 -12.81
C GLY A 168 6.62 -24.79 -11.58
N GLN A 169 7.83 -24.28 -11.32
CA GLN A 169 8.67 -24.70 -10.21
C GLN A 169 8.44 -23.84 -8.97
N VAL A 170 8.49 -24.45 -7.79
CA VAL A 170 8.52 -23.74 -6.52
C VAL A 170 9.98 -23.50 -6.13
N GLU A 171 10.31 -22.24 -6.00
CA GLU A 171 11.64 -21.75 -5.65
C GLU A 171 11.69 -21.31 -4.18
N THR A 172 12.85 -21.44 -3.55
CA THR A 172 13.08 -21.02 -2.16
C THR A 172 13.89 -19.74 -2.14
N PHE A 173 13.34 -18.69 -1.56
CA PHE A 173 14.05 -17.43 -1.30
C PHE A 173 14.35 -17.31 0.18
N ALA A 174 15.62 -17.44 0.54
CA ALA A 174 16.08 -17.17 1.91
C ALA A 174 16.37 -15.67 2.09
N ALA A 175 15.83 -15.08 3.14
CA ALA A 175 16.07 -13.68 3.47
C ALA A 175 15.93 -13.45 4.97
N PRO A 176 16.76 -12.56 5.55
CA PRO A 176 16.67 -12.23 6.98
C PRO A 176 15.39 -11.45 7.33
N VAL A 177 14.76 -10.80 6.36
CA VAL A 177 13.52 -10.04 6.52
C VAL A 177 12.60 -10.29 5.32
N ILE A 178 11.36 -10.62 5.60
CA ILE A 178 10.28 -10.70 4.61
C ILE A 178 9.24 -9.63 4.98
N VAL A 179 8.91 -8.78 4.01
CA VAL A 179 7.85 -7.78 4.14
C VAL A 179 6.63 -8.25 3.36
N LEU A 180 5.52 -8.49 4.04
CA LEU A 180 4.24 -8.78 3.41
C LEU A 180 3.54 -7.46 3.07
N ALA A 181 3.52 -7.10 1.78
CA ALA A 181 2.85 -5.93 1.24
C ALA A 181 1.83 -6.35 0.17
N THR A 182 1.00 -7.34 0.50
CA THR A 182 0.21 -8.14 -0.43
C THR A 182 -1.17 -7.55 -0.75
N GLY A 183 -1.47 -6.35 -0.24
CA GLY A 183 -2.78 -5.72 -0.42
C GLY A 183 -3.90 -6.45 0.34
N GLY A 184 -5.13 -6.20 -0.08
CA GLY A 184 -6.32 -6.68 0.58
C GLY A 184 -6.86 -8.02 0.06
N CYS A 185 -8.12 -8.29 0.40
CA CYS A 185 -8.82 -9.55 0.09
C CYS A 185 -10.21 -9.32 -0.52
N GLY A 186 -10.41 -8.23 -1.29
CA GLY A 186 -11.72 -7.89 -1.87
C GLY A 186 -12.34 -9.00 -2.73
N LYS A 187 -11.52 -9.90 -3.27
CA LYS A 187 -11.98 -11.06 -4.08
C LYS A 187 -12.67 -12.17 -3.27
N VAL A 188 -12.80 -12.04 -1.94
CA VAL A 188 -13.69 -12.90 -1.15
C VAL A 188 -15.16 -12.61 -1.44
N TYR A 189 -15.47 -11.43 -2.00
CA TYR A 189 -16.81 -11.06 -2.46
C TYR A 189 -16.97 -11.38 -3.95
N LEU A 190 -18.19 -11.79 -4.33
CA LEU A 190 -18.52 -12.09 -5.73
C LEU A 190 -18.39 -10.85 -6.63
N TYR A 191 -18.81 -9.68 -6.12
CA TYR A 191 -18.69 -8.40 -6.81
C TYR A 191 -17.75 -7.50 -6.03
N THR A 192 -16.75 -6.96 -6.71
CA THR A 192 -15.74 -6.09 -6.12
C THR A 192 -15.10 -5.22 -7.19
N THR A 193 -14.76 -3.98 -6.83
CA THR A 193 -13.97 -3.08 -7.67
C THR A 193 -12.47 -3.34 -7.57
N ASN A 194 -12.04 -4.25 -6.69
CA ASN A 194 -10.63 -4.63 -6.59
C ASN A 194 -10.20 -5.48 -7.79
N PRO A 195 -8.95 -5.37 -8.25
CA PRO A 195 -8.40 -6.25 -9.27
C PRO A 195 -8.34 -7.70 -8.79
N ASP A 196 -8.25 -8.63 -9.73
CA ASP A 196 -8.29 -10.08 -9.47
C ASP A 196 -7.14 -10.60 -8.57
N ILE A 197 -6.14 -9.77 -8.34
CA ILE A 197 -5.02 -10.10 -7.46
C ILE A 197 -5.32 -9.93 -5.96
N ALA A 198 -6.42 -9.27 -5.60
CA ALA A 198 -6.79 -8.98 -4.21
C ALA A 198 -7.41 -10.20 -3.52
N THR A 199 -6.65 -11.27 -3.37
CA THR A 199 -7.11 -12.60 -2.92
C THR A 199 -6.76 -12.93 -1.45
N GLY A 200 -6.15 -12.01 -0.70
CA GLY A 200 -5.84 -12.20 0.72
C GLY A 200 -4.66 -13.11 1.02
N ASP A 201 -3.76 -13.31 0.06
CA ASP A 201 -2.63 -14.26 0.18
C ASP A 201 -1.74 -13.97 1.39
N GLY A 202 -1.45 -12.69 1.67
CA GLY A 202 -0.62 -12.29 2.80
C GLY A 202 -1.28 -12.58 4.15
N VAL A 203 -2.59 -12.40 4.26
CA VAL A 203 -3.34 -12.77 5.47
C VAL A 203 -3.24 -14.28 5.71
N ALA A 204 -3.45 -15.07 4.66
CA ALA A 204 -3.36 -16.53 4.74
C ALA A 204 -1.94 -17.01 5.12
N MET A 205 -0.89 -16.43 4.50
CA MET A 205 0.49 -16.77 4.82
C MET A 205 0.86 -16.39 6.26
N ALA A 206 0.46 -15.20 6.71
CA ALA A 206 0.71 -14.74 8.07
C ALA A 206 0.01 -15.64 9.09
N TYR A 207 -1.26 -15.98 8.86
CA TYR A 207 -2.01 -16.92 9.72
C TYR A 207 -1.32 -18.28 9.81
N ARG A 208 -0.93 -18.87 8.68
CA ARG A 208 -0.21 -20.15 8.67
C ARG A 208 1.18 -20.09 9.31
N ALA A 209 1.77 -18.90 9.41
CA ALA A 209 3.02 -18.67 10.13
C ALA A 209 2.82 -18.44 11.64
N GLY A 210 1.57 -18.44 12.13
CA GLY A 210 1.25 -18.27 13.54
C GLY A 210 1.05 -16.81 13.97
N ALA A 211 0.96 -15.86 13.02
CA ALA A 211 0.63 -14.48 13.36
C ALA A 211 -0.86 -14.34 13.73
N PRO A 212 -1.20 -13.53 14.74
CA PRO A 212 -2.59 -13.22 15.02
C PRO A 212 -3.21 -12.42 13.88
N VAL A 213 -4.45 -12.74 13.53
CA VAL A 213 -5.26 -12.02 12.55
C VAL A 213 -6.45 -11.41 13.27
N ALA A 214 -6.69 -10.12 13.05
CA ALA A 214 -7.74 -9.37 13.71
C ALA A 214 -8.48 -8.48 12.72
N ASN A 215 -9.67 -7.99 13.12
CA ASN A 215 -10.47 -7.02 12.40
C ASN A 215 -10.91 -7.49 10.99
N MET A 216 -11.10 -8.80 10.81
CA MET A 216 -11.52 -9.38 9.52
C MET A 216 -12.95 -8.97 9.11
N GLU A 217 -13.74 -8.47 10.04
CA GLU A 217 -15.07 -7.89 9.79
C GLU A 217 -15.01 -6.53 9.07
N PHE A 218 -13.88 -5.83 9.13
CA PHE A 218 -13.74 -4.53 8.49
C PHE A 218 -13.36 -4.67 7.02
N MET A 219 -14.37 -4.51 6.18
CA MET A 219 -14.23 -4.42 4.73
C MET A 219 -14.88 -3.11 4.28
N GLN A 220 -14.15 -2.27 3.58
CA GLN A 220 -14.70 -1.04 3.02
C GLN A 220 -15.51 -1.35 1.76
N PHE A 221 -16.80 -1.00 1.78
CA PHE A 221 -17.66 -1.07 0.61
C PHE A 221 -17.72 0.30 -0.06
N HIS A 222 -17.61 0.31 -1.39
CA HIS A 222 -17.84 1.54 -2.15
C HIS A 222 -19.34 1.85 -2.16
N PRO A 223 -19.77 3.07 -1.78
CA PRO A 223 -21.20 3.39 -1.64
C PRO A 223 -21.95 3.38 -2.98
N THR A 224 -21.25 3.62 -4.08
CA THR A 224 -21.82 3.65 -5.41
C THR A 224 -20.85 3.07 -6.42
N CYS A 225 -21.25 2.06 -7.17
CA CYS A 225 -20.50 1.55 -8.30
C CYS A 225 -21.46 1.14 -9.43
N LEU A 226 -21.00 1.26 -10.66
CA LEU A 226 -21.74 0.74 -11.80
C LEU A 226 -21.70 -0.80 -11.77
N PHE A 227 -22.86 -1.41 -11.68
CA PHE A 227 -22.97 -2.85 -11.87
C PHE A 227 -23.27 -3.16 -13.32
N HIS A 228 -22.37 -3.86 -13.99
CA HIS A 228 -22.58 -4.40 -15.32
C HIS A 228 -22.04 -5.82 -15.42
N PRO A 229 -22.81 -6.82 -15.88
CA PRO A 229 -22.40 -8.22 -15.85
C PRO A 229 -21.15 -8.54 -16.69
N LYS A 230 -20.81 -7.70 -17.64
CA LYS A 230 -19.72 -7.91 -18.62
C LYS A 230 -18.62 -6.85 -18.55
N GLU A 231 -18.83 -5.78 -17.81
CA GLU A 231 -17.90 -4.65 -17.67
C GLU A 231 -17.40 -4.57 -16.23
N ARG A 232 -16.13 -4.20 -16.05
CA ARG A 232 -15.50 -3.98 -14.74
C ARG A 232 -15.03 -2.54 -14.63
#